data_36d038c8cc48cbec49edec363c9bd7f6
#
_entry.id   36d038c8cc48cbec49edec363c9bd7f6
#
_cell.length_a   1.000
_cell.length_b   1.000
_cell.length_c   1.000
_cell.angle_alpha   90.00
_cell.angle_beta   90.00
_cell.angle_gamma   90.00
#
_symmetry.space_group_name_H-M   'P 1'
#
loop_
_entity.id
_entity.type
_entity.pdbx_description
1 polymer ?
#
loop_
_entity_poly.entity_id
_entity_poly.type
_entity_poly.pdbx_seq_one_letter_code
_entity_poly.pdbx_strand_id
1 'polypeptide(L)' 'MKRYLIVVAGGKGQRMGGALPKQFQLLGGRPVIMVTLERLYAIDNTIKFILVLPLEHMALWDELCLKYEFKVPVTVTTG' A
#
# COMPACT_ATOMS: atom_id res chain seq x y z
N MET A 1 -4.14 2.75 -23.45
CA MET A 1 -4.17 3.97 -22.65
C MET A 1 -3.61 3.71 -21.27
N LYS A 2 -2.69 4.55 -20.82
CA LYS A 2 -2.06 4.36 -19.51
C LYS A 2 -2.93 4.97 -18.43
N ARG A 3 -3.10 4.24 -17.35
CA ARG A 3 -3.85 4.73 -16.20
C ARG A 3 -2.94 4.76 -14.99
N TYR A 4 -3.06 5.83 -14.23
CA TYR A 4 -2.31 5.99 -13.00
C TYR A 4 -3.28 6.09 -11.83
N LEU A 5 -2.95 5.40 -10.75
CA LEU A 5 -3.73 5.49 -9.53
C LEU A 5 -2.78 5.88 -8.40
N ILE A 6 -3.06 7.00 -7.78
CA ILE A 6 -2.25 7.49 -6.66
C ILE A 6 -2.94 7.07 -5.37
N VAL A 7 -2.24 6.32 -4.54
CA VAL A 7 -2.75 5.85 -3.27
C VAL A 7 -1.95 6.49 -2.16
N VAL A 8 -2.62 7.24 -1.30
CA VAL A 8 -1.99 7.87 -0.15
C VAL A 8 -2.27 7.05 1.09
N ALA A 9 -1.22 6.57 1.73
CA ALA A 9 -1.34 5.73 2.91
C ALA A 9 -0.63 6.36 4.09
N GLY A 10 -1.15 6.12 5.28
CA GLY A 10 -0.52 6.62 6.49
C GLY A 10 -0.71 8.10 6.73
N GLY A 11 -1.88 8.63 6.41
CA GLY A 11 -2.20 10.03 6.61
C GLY A 11 -2.06 10.48 8.05
N LYS A 12 -1.95 11.77 8.26
CA LYS A 12 -1.77 12.36 9.58
C LYS A 12 -2.91 12.02 10.52
N GLY A 13 -2.56 11.76 11.75
CA GLY A 13 -3.55 11.57 12.80
C GLY A 13 -4.44 10.36 12.65
N GLN A 14 -4.12 9.49 11.76
CA GLN A 14 -4.93 8.32 11.47
C GLN A 14 -4.46 7.08 12.23
N ARG A 15 -3.77 7.28 13.31
CA ARG A 15 -3.27 6.17 14.10
C ARG A 15 -4.32 5.66 15.05
N MET A 16 -4.40 4.37 15.17
CA MET A 16 -5.32 3.72 16.07
C MET A 16 -4.53 3.17 17.24
N GLY A 17 -4.54 3.90 18.34
CA GLY A 17 -3.87 3.45 19.55
C GLY A 17 -2.37 3.24 19.42
N GLY A 18 -1.71 4.05 18.62
CA GLY A 18 -0.26 3.96 18.46
C GLY A 18 0.20 2.80 17.58
N ALA A 19 -0.74 2.03 17.06
CA ALA A 19 -0.41 0.90 16.23
C ALA A 19 -0.16 1.32 14.79
N LEU A 20 -0.12 0.35 13.90
CA LEU A 20 0.07 0.59 12.49
C LEU A 20 -1.03 1.50 11.92
N PRO A 21 -0.71 2.31 10.91
CA PRO A 21 -1.74 3.06 10.21
C PRO A 21 -2.84 2.12 9.72
N LYS A 22 -4.04 2.67 9.61
CA LYS A 22 -5.21 1.87 9.28
C LYS A 22 -5.02 1.00 8.04
N GLN A 23 -4.33 1.53 7.03
CA GLN A 23 -4.18 0.82 5.77
C GLN A 23 -3.18 -0.32 5.83
N PHE A 24 -2.39 -0.39 6.89
CA PHE A 24 -1.46 -1.50 7.11
C PHE A 24 -2.04 -2.56 8.02
N GLN A 25 -3.25 -2.34 8.53
CA GLN A 25 -3.90 -3.36 9.34
C GLN A 25 -4.34 -4.53 8.49
N LEU A 26 -4.47 -5.68 9.12
CA LEU A 26 -4.75 -6.91 8.39
C LEU A 26 -6.22 -7.07 8.05
N LEU A 27 -6.48 -7.58 6.87
CA LEU A 27 -7.80 -8.00 6.44
C LEU A 27 -7.64 -9.40 5.87
N GLY A 28 -8.20 -10.36 6.58
CA GLY A 28 -8.04 -11.74 6.14
C GLY A 28 -6.60 -12.23 6.15
N GLY A 29 -5.78 -11.66 7.04
CA GLY A 29 -4.39 -12.06 7.16
C GLY A 29 -3.40 -11.29 6.30
N ARG A 30 -3.86 -10.32 5.51
CA ARG A 30 -2.98 -9.48 4.69
C ARG A 30 -3.27 -8.01 4.94
N PRO A 31 -2.29 -7.12 4.81
CA PRO A 31 -2.55 -5.68 4.95
C PRO A 31 -3.64 -5.22 3.97
N VAL A 32 -4.54 -4.40 4.47
CA VAL A 32 -5.67 -3.90 3.68
C VAL A 32 -5.19 -3.26 2.37
N ILE A 33 -4.13 -2.47 2.44
CA ILE A 33 -3.62 -1.79 1.25
C ILE A 33 -3.18 -2.79 0.17
N MET A 34 -2.57 -3.89 0.58
CA MET A 34 -2.14 -4.91 -0.37
C MET A 34 -3.33 -5.61 -1.01
N VAL A 35 -4.36 -5.91 -0.21
CA VAL A 35 -5.57 -6.53 -0.74
C VAL A 35 -6.22 -5.62 -1.78
N THR A 36 -6.29 -4.33 -1.48
CA THR A 36 -6.89 -3.36 -2.39
C THR A 36 -6.12 -3.29 -3.70
N LEU A 37 -4.80 -3.17 -3.62
CA LEU A 37 -3.97 -3.07 -4.82
C LEU A 37 -4.04 -4.34 -5.66
N GLU A 38 -4.03 -5.49 -4.99
CA GLU A 38 -4.11 -6.76 -5.70
C GLU A 38 -5.43 -6.92 -6.43
N ARG A 39 -6.52 -6.49 -5.83
CA ARG A 39 -7.83 -6.57 -6.47
C ARG A 39 -7.93 -5.66 -7.69
N LEU A 40 -7.41 -4.45 -7.55
CA LEU A 40 -7.44 -3.51 -8.67
C LEU A 40 -6.56 -3.99 -9.82
N TYR A 41 -5.41 -4.54 -9.50
CA TYR A 41 -4.50 -5.07 -10.50
C TYR A 41 -5.11 -6.26 -11.23
N ALA A 42 -5.88 -7.07 -10.53
CA ALA A 42 -6.56 -8.20 -11.15
C ALA A 42 -7.64 -7.75 -12.14
N ILE A 43 -8.26 -6.61 -11.86
CA ILE A 43 -9.28 -6.05 -12.76
C ILE A 43 -8.64 -5.45 -13.99
N ASP A 44 -7.52 -4.73 -13.81
CA ASP A 44 -6.85 -4.05 -14.91
C ASP A 44 -5.34 -4.00 -14.62
N ASN A 45 -4.60 -4.90 -15.24
CA ASN A 45 -3.17 -4.99 -14.98
C ASN A 45 -2.36 -3.94 -15.74
N THR A 46 -3.02 -3.02 -16.42
CA THR A 46 -2.34 -1.89 -17.07
C THR A 46 -2.25 -0.67 -16.16
N ILE A 47 -2.90 -0.70 -15.01
CA ILE A 47 -2.87 0.42 -14.06
C ILE A 47 -1.46 0.54 -13.47
N LYS A 48 -0.96 1.78 -13.45
CA LYS A 48 0.29 2.10 -12.77
C LYS A 48 -0.03 2.66 -11.40
N PHE A 49 0.44 1.99 -10.37
CA PHE A 49 0.16 2.42 -9.00
C PHE A 49 1.30 3.29 -8.48
N ILE A 50 0.94 4.40 -7.85
CA ILE A 50 1.90 5.25 -7.16
C ILE A 50 1.45 5.30 -5.71
N LEU A 51 2.28 4.77 -4.82
CA LEU A 51 1.97 4.71 -3.40
C LEU A 51 2.74 5.80 -2.67
N VAL A 52 2.01 6.70 -2.02
CA VAL A 52 2.60 7.79 -1.27
C VAL A 52 2.61 7.42 0.21
N LEU A 53 3.78 7.34 0.80
CA LEU A 53 3.95 6.96 2.20
C LEU A 53 4.76 8.01 2.94
N PRO A 54 4.52 8.17 4.25
CA PRO A 54 5.47 8.93 5.07
C PRO A 54 6.83 8.23 5.02
N LEU A 55 7.89 9.02 5.07
CA LEU A 55 9.23 8.48 5.01
C LEU A 55 9.45 7.39 6.05
N GLU A 56 8.91 7.58 7.23
CA GLU A 56 9.06 6.62 8.32
C GLU A 56 8.39 5.28 8.08
N HIS A 57 7.50 5.19 7.10
CA HIS A 57 6.79 3.95 6.78
C HIS A 57 7.36 3.22 5.56
N MET A 58 8.37 3.77 4.92
CA MET A 58 8.89 3.14 3.71
C MET A 58 9.60 1.82 4.00
N ALA A 59 10.35 1.77 5.10
CA ALA A 59 11.00 0.52 5.50
C ALA A 59 9.96 -0.54 5.88
N LEU A 60 8.88 -0.11 6.52
CA LEU A 60 7.79 -1.01 6.88
C LEU A 60 7.15 -1.61 5.62
N TRP A 61 6.93 -0.78 4.61
CA TRP A 61 6.35 -1.25 3.36
C TRP A 61 7.23 -2.31 2.71
N ASP A 62 8.54 -2.06 2.63
CA ASP A 62 9.47 -3.02 2.06
C ASP A 62 9.43 -4.35 2.81
N GLU A 63 9.41 -4.27 4.14
CA GLU A 63 9.33 -5.45 4.98
C GLU A 63 8.06 -6.25 4.72
N LEU A 64 6.94 -5.56 4.62
CA LEU A 64 5.66 -6.22 4.37
C LEU A 64 5.60 -6.85 2.99
N CYS A 65 6.20 -6.19 2.01
CA CYS A 65 6.26 -6.76 0.66
C CYS A 65 6.99 -8.08 0.65
N LEU A 66 8.09 -8.17 1.40
CA LEU A 66 8.83 -9.42 1.50
C LEU A 66 8.05 -10.46 2.29
N LYS A 67 7.44 -10.05 3.38
CA LYS A 67 6.72 -10.97 4.25
C LYS A 67 5.53 -11.61 3.54
N TYR A 68 4.79 -10.84 2.79
CA TYR A 68 3.58 -11.31 2.14
C TYR A 68 3.77 -11.62 0.67
N GLU A 69 5.00 -11.56 0.18
CA GLU A 69 5.31 -11.84 -1.21
C GLU A 69 4.44 -11.03 -2.17
N PHE A 70 4.36 -9.74 -1.89
CA PHE A 70 3.55 -8.83 -2.69
C PHE A 70 4.20 -8.63 -4.06
N LYS A 71 3.46 -8.89 -5.12
CA LYS A 71 4.02 -8.92 -6.48
C LYS A 71 3.46 -7.86 -7.43
N VAL A 72 2.52 -7.07 -6.98
CA VAL A 72 1.97 -6.01 -7.82
C VAL A 72 3.01 -4.90 -7.98
N PRO A 73 3.30 -4.47 -9.22
CA PRO A 73 4.25 -3.38 -9.44
C PRO A 73 3.70 -2.07 -8.89
N VAL A 74 4.45 -1.43 -8.02
CA VAL A 74 4.05 -0.19 -7.38
C VAL A 74 5.25 0.73 -7.28
N THR A 75 5.07 2.00 -7.65
CA THR A 75 6.09 3.02 -7.44
C THR A 75 5.82 3.66 -6.08
N VAL A 76 6.81 3.62 -5.20
CA VAL A 76 6.66 4.19 -3.85
C VAL A 76 7.38 5.52 -3.78
N THR A 77 6.71 6.52 -3.23
CA THR A 77 7.31 7.83 -3.05
C THR A 77 6.89 8.41 -1.70
N THR A 78 7.61 9.41 -1.24
CA THR A 78 7.26 10.09 0.02
C THR A 78 6.36 11.26 -0.27
N GLY A 79 5.44 11.50 0.65
CA GLY A 79 4.51 12.62 0.54
C GLY A 79 4.61 13.60 1.66
#